data_060b641cab128ed37a576279a63479c9
#
_entry.id   060b641cab128ed37a576279a63479c9
#
_cell.length_a   1.000
_cell.length_b   1.000
_cell.length_c   1.000
_cell.angle_alpha   90.00
_cell.angle_beta   90.00
_cell.angle_gamma   90.00
#
_symmetry.space_group_name_H-M   'P 1'
#
loop_
_entity.id
_entity.type
_entity.pdbx_description
1 polymer ?
#
loop_
_entity_poly.entity_id
_entity_poly.type
_entity_poly.pdbx_seq_one_letter_code
_entity_poly.pdbx_strand_id
1 'polypeptide(L)'
;MSEAEPLIAVRELVQKIGRQEILRGFSLEIFPGETLVLLGKSGGGKSVFLRHIIGLMKPLSGQILFEGRDISALDERQLAPVRRKIGMLFQDGALFDSLNVYDNVAFPLREHGEKNEKTVREKVHEALALVNMSGHDRKMPVNLSGGMRKRVALARVIISPPQVILYDEPTAGLDPIVSDSINRLILRLQKQLSVTSIVVTHDMTSCNRIADRVALLNEGRRHFYGTLDDLRETQDPIVRDFVDGRSEDDED
;
A
#
# COMPACT_ATOMS: atom_id res chain seq x y z
N MET A 1 21.55 -12.76 18.13
CA MET A 1 21.03 -11.63 17.34
C MET A 1 19.57 -11.48 17.75
N SER A 2 19.16 -10.34 18.33
CA SER A 2 17.74 -10.09 18.64
C SER A 2 16.98 -10.12 17.32
N GLU A 3 16.02 -11.03 17.17
CA GLU A 3 15.09 -10.98 16.03
C GLU A 3 14.40 -9.62 16.07
N ALA A 4 14.45 -8.88 14.98
CA ALA A 4 13.79 -7.58 14.90
C ALA A 4 12.29 -7.78 15.11
N GLU A 5 11.67 -7.01 16.00
CA GLU A 5 10.22 -7.07 16.20
C GLU A 5 9.50 -6.53 14.96
N PRO A 6 8.45 -7.22 14.48
CA PRO A 6 7.68 -6.73 13.34
C PRO A 6 6.93 -5.45 13.70
N LEU A 7 6.93 -4.48 12.79
CA LEU A 7 6.14 -3.25 12.92
C LEU A 7 4.64 -3.56 12.83
N ILE A 8 4.28 -4.49 11.93
CA ILE A 8 2.92 -5.01 11.78
C ILE A 8 2.99 -6.54 11.81
N ALA A 9 2.19 -7.17 12.66
CA ALA A 9 2.00 -8.61 12.67
C ALA A 9 0.52 -8.95 12.53
N VAL A 10 0.19 -9.73 11.51
CA VAL A 10 -1.16 -10.26 11.25
C VAL A 10 -1.15 -11.73 11.61
N ARG A 11 -2.12 -12.16 12.43
CA ARG A 11 -2.20 -13.52 12.95
C ARG A 11 -3.58 -14.11 12.68
N GLU A 12 -3.61 -15.21 11.93
CA GLU A 12 -4.80 -16.03 11.64
C GLU A 12 -6.02 -15.20 11.20
N LEU A 13 -5.79 -14.20 10.32
CA LEU A 13 -6.82 -13.28 9.87
C LEU A 13 -7.86 -14.01 9.00
N VAL A 14 -9.13 -13.96 9.42
CA VAL A 14 -10.26 -14.51 8.67
C VAL A 14 -11.23 -13.41 8.29
N GLN A 15 -11.63 -13.38 7.00
CA GLN A 15 -12.63 -12.44 6.49
C GLN A 15 -13.51 -13.09 5.44
N LYS A 16 -14.82 -12.77 5.53
CA LYS A 16 -15.84 -13.12 4.52
C LYS A 16 -16.45 -11.88 3.91
N ILE A 17 -16.81 -11.97 2.64
CA ILE A 17 -17.64 -10.98 1.94
C ILE A 17 -18.85 -11.75 1.38
N GLY A 18 -20.02 -11.46 1.92
CA GLY A 18 -21.19 -12.29 1.66
C GLY A 18 -20.96 -13.74 2.15
N ARG A 19 -21.06 -14.70 1.24
CA ARG A 19 -20.83 -16.13 1.54
C ARG A 19 -19.40 -16.60 1.26
N GLN A 20 -18.58 -15.79 0.61
CA GLN A 20 -17.24 -16.17 0.20
C GLN A 20 -16.22 -15.84 1.29
N GLU A 21 -15.40 -16.81 1.67
CA GLU A 21 -14.21 -16.59 2.49
C GLU A 21 -13.10 -16.00 1.63
N ILE A 22 -12.69 -14.78 1.96
CA ILE A 22 -11.64 -14.04 1.23
C ILE A 22 -10.28 -14.24 1.87
N LEU A 23 -10.22 -14.23 3.21
CA LEU A 23 -9.01 -14.53 3.98
C LEU A 23 -9.33 -15.70 4.91
N ARG A 24 -8.43 -16.70 4.93
CA ARG A 24 -8.66 -18.02 5.57
C ARG A 24 -7.51 -18.35 6.53
N GLY A 25 -7.40 -17.60 7.63
CA GLY A 25 -6.28 -17.75 8.56
C GLY A 25 -4.98 -17.15 8.00
N PHE A 26 -5.07 -15.97 7.35
CA PHE A 26 -3.92 -15.31 6.76
C PHE A 26 -3.02 -14.72 7.84
N SER A 27 -1.74 -15.09 7.84
CA SER A 27 -0.74 -14.59 8.79
C SER A 27 0.44 -13.99 8.05
N LEU A 28 0.93 -12.81 8.49
CA LEU A 28 2.03 -12.09 7.84
C LEU A 28 2.72 -11.16 8.83
N GLU A 29 4.04 -11.06 8.72
CA GLU A 29 4.86 -10.11 9.48
C GLU A 29 5.51 -9.11 8.54
N ILE A 30 5.53 -7.85 8.94
CA ILE A 30 6.12 -6.73 8.19
C ILE A 30 7.09 -6.00 9.10
N PHE A 31 8.34 -5.86 8.66
CA PHE A 31 9.41 -5.28 9.46
C PHE A 31 9.62 -3.79 9.15
N PRO A 32 10.13 -3.00 10.12
CA PRO A 32 10.38 -1.58 9.89
C PRO A 32 11.32 -1.31 8.72
N GLY A 33 10.95 -0.36 7.86
CA GLY A 33 11.81 0.14 6.77
C GLY A 33 11.87 -0.75 5.53
N GLU A 34 11.22 -1.93 5.52
CA GLU A 34 11.18 -2.77 4.32
C GLU A 34 10.04 -2.38 3.36
N THR A 35 10.19 -2.74 2.11
CA THR A 35 9.10 -2.82 1.13
C THR A 35 8.66 -4.27 1.00
N LEU A 36 7.51 -4.61 1.61
CA LEU A 36 6.86 -5.89 1.41
C LEU A 36 5.93 -5.79 0.20
N VAL A 37 6.07 -6.71 -0.75
CA VAL A 37 5.13 -6.87 -1.86
C VAL A 37 4.25 -8.09 -1.61
N LEU A 38 2.93 -7.88 -1.55
CA LEU A 38 1.94 -8.94 -1.49
C LEU A 38 1.40 -9.21 -2.89
N LEU A 39 1.83 -10.32 -3.47
CA LEU A 39 1.36 -10.82 -4.76
C LEU A 39 0.07 -11.63 -4.63
N GLY A 40 -0.66 -11.78 -5.73
CA GLY A 40 -1.83 -12.65 -5.81
C GLY A 40 -2.73 -12.31 -6.99
N LYS A 41 -3.59 -13.25 -7.39
CA LYS A 41 -4.56 -13.08 -8.49
C LYS A 41 -5.49 -11.88 -8.22
N SER A 42 -6.02 -11.25 -9.27
CA SER A 42 -7.06 -10.21 -9.14
C SER A 42 -8.28 -10.76 -8.41
N GLY A 43 -8.86 -9.97 -7.49
CA GLY A 43 -9.96 -10.45 -6.64
C GLY A 43 -9.54 -11.38 -5.49
N GLY A 44 -8.27 -11.76 -5.36
CA GLY A 44 -7.77 -12.72 -4.35
C GLY A 44 -7.72 -12.22 -2.90
N GLY A 45 -8.19 -10.97 -2.61
CA GLY A 45 -8.26 -10.46 -1.24
C GLY A 45 -7.17 -9.47 -0.84
N LYS A 46 -6.25 -9.09 -1.74
CA LYS A 46 -5.14 -8.16 -1.46
C LYS A 46 -5.61 -6.81 -0.91
N SER A 47 -6.55 -6.15 -1.59
CA SER A 47 -7.12 -4.87 -1.13
C SER A 47 -7.94 -5.03 0.17
N VAL A 48 -8.57 -6.20 0.37
CA VAL A 48 -9.25 -6.54 1.63
C VAL A 48 -8.25 -6.59 2.77
N PHE A 49 -7.09 -7.22 2.57
CA PHE A 49 -6.00 -7.22 3.53
C PHE A 49 -5.55 -5.81 3.91
N LEU A 50 -5.30 -4.92 2.93
CA LEU A 50 -4.91 -3.52 3.22
C LEU A 50 -5.96 -2.77 4.04
N ARG A 51 -7.26 -3.00 3.75
CA ARG A 51 -8.36 -2.37 4.52
C ARG A 51 -8.39 -2.80 5.98
N HIS A 52 -7.96 -4.02 6.28
CA HIS A 52 -7.79 -4.48 7.67
C HIS A 52 -6.61 -3.78 8.35
N ILE A 53 -5.46 -3.65 7.67
CA ILE A 53 -4.27 -2.98 8.24
C ILE A 53 -4.57 -1.53 8.65
N ILE A 54 -5.34 -0.79 7.84
CA ILE A 54 -5.70 0.61 8.18
C ILE A 54 -6.97 0.70 9.05
N GLY A 55 -7.55 -0.44 9.43
CA GLY A 55 -8.75 -0.48 10.28
C GLY A 55 -10.04 0.00 9.59
N LEU A 56 -10.10 0.00 8.25
CA LEU A 56 -11.33 0.26 7.49
C LEU A 56 -12.26 -0.95 7.47
N MET A 57 -11.77 -2.11 7.87
CA MET A 57 -12.53 -3.36 7.97
C MET A 57 -12.11 -4.09 9.24
N LYS A 58 -13.09 -4.55 10.02
CA LYS A 58 -12.85 -5.39 11.18
C LYS A 58 -12.82 -6.87 10.75
N PRO A 59 -11.85 -7.65 11.21
CA PRO A 59 -11.80 -9.08 10.89
C PRO A 59 -12.92 -9.86 11.58
N LEU A 60 -13.32 -10.99 11.00
CA LEU A 60 -14.21 -11.95 11.68
C LEU A 60 -13.50 -12.67 12.81
N SER A 61 -12.23 -13.00 12.61
CA SER A 61 -11.33 -13.55 13.64
C SER A 61 -9.88 -13.27 13.26
N GLY A 62 -8.97 -13.53 14.21
CA GLY A 62 -7.57 -13.22 14.08
C GLY A 62 -7.22 -11.87 14.69
N GLN A 63 -5.95 -11.49 14.58
CA GLN A 63 -5.41 -10.28 15.22
C GLN A 63 -4.54 -9.51 14.24
N ILE A 64 -4.52 -8.18 14.41
CA ILE A 64 -3.63 -7.27 13.72
C ILE A 64 -2.91 -6.45 14.77
N LEU A 65 -1.63 -6.68 14.91
CA LEU A 65 -0.76 -5.95 15.82
C LEU A 65 -0.04 -4.85 15.05
N PHE A 66 -0.13 -3.63 15.52
CA PHE A 66 0.66 -2.48 15.04
C PHE A 66 1.51 -1.96 16.21
N GLU A 67 2.82 -1.94 16.06
CA GLU A 67 3.77 -1.62 17.17
C GLU A 67 3.49 -2.47 18.43
N GLY A 68 3.20 -3.77 18.26
CA GLY A 68 2.87 -4.69 19.35
C GLY A 68 1.46 -4.55 19.94
N ARG A 69 0.70 -3.50 19.56
CA ARG A 69 -0.67 -3.26 20.04
C ARG A 69 -1.70 -3.88 19.09
N ASP A 70 -2.63 -4.67 19.64
CA ASP A 70 -3.76 -5.19 18.85
C ASP A 70 -4.73 -4.05 18.47
N ILE A 71 -4.92 -3.88 17.16
CA ILE A 71 -5.81 -2.87 16.59
C ILE A 71 -7.12 -3.46 16.05
N SER A 72 -7.30 -4.77 16.06
CA SER A 72 -8.41 -5.49 15.42
C SER A 72 -9.77 -5.10 15.97
N ALA A 73 -9.85 -4.87 17.29
CA ALA A 73 -11.09 -4.58 18.00
C ALA A 73 -11.28 -3.08 18.33
N LEU A 74 -10.33 -2.21 17.94
CA LEU A 74 -10.39 -0.79 18.29
C LEU A 74 -11.60 -0.09 17.65
N ASP A 75 -12.14 0.89 18.37
CA ASP A 75 -13.17 1.79 17.84
C ASP A 75 -12.56 2.93 16.97
N GLU A 76 -13.40 3.74 16.32
CA GLU A 76 -12.97 4.83 15.44
C GLU A 76 -12.07 5.87 16.14
N ARG A 77 -12.35 6.19 17.40
CA ARG A 77 -11.55 7.15 18.18
C ARG A 77 -10.18 6.58 18.49
N GLN A 78 -10.12 5.30 18.84
CA GLN A 78 -8.88 4.59 19.14
C GLN A 78 -8.05 4.32 17.88
N LEU A 79 -8.69 4.15 16.71
CA LEU A 79 -8.02 3.98 15.42
C LEU A 79 -7.46 5.29 14.85
N ALA A 80 -8.00 6.44 15.23
CA ALA A 80 -7.55 7.73 14.67
C ALA A 80 -6.03 7.97 14.84
N PRO A 81 -5.38 7.72 16.00
CA PRO A 81 -3.93 7.84 16.14
C PRO A 81 -3.16 6.84 15.28
N VAL A 82 -3.69 5.61 15.08
CA VAL A 82 -3.08 4.58 14.24
C VAL A 82 -3.13 5.02 12.77
N ARG A 83 -4.29 5.48 12.29
CA ARG A 83 -4.47 5.96 10.90
C ARG A 83 -3.60 7.16 10.55
N ARG A 84 -3.20 7.99 11.53
CA ARG A 84 -2.23 9.06 11.28
C ARG A 84 -0.83 8.55 10.96
N LYS A 85 -0.49 7.35 11.43
CA LYS A 85 0.79 6.69 11.16
C LYS A 85 0.80 5.85 9.90
N ILE A 86 -0.37 5.56 9.32
CA ILE A 86 -0.54 4.69 8.16
C ILE A 86 -1.19 5.49 7.03
N GLY A 87 -0.43 5.78 5.99
CA GLY A 87 -0.96 6.37 4.76
C GLY A 87 -1.43 5.29 3.77
N MET A 88 -2.40 5.60 2.91
CA MET A 88 -2.86 4.66 1.88
C MET A 88 -3.03 5.35 0.52
N LEU A 89 -2.38 4.78 -0.49
CA LEU A 89 -2.62 5.07 -1.90
C LEU A 89 -3.61 4.04 -2.45
N PHE A 90 -4.81 4.49 -2.78
CA PHE A 90 -5.85 3.69 -3.42
C PHE A 90 -5.57 3.50 -4.92
N GLN A 91 -6.12 2.44 -5.50
CA GLN A 91 -5.92 2.08 -6.90
C GLN A 91 -6.21 3.24 -7.88
N ASP A 92 -7.26 4.04 -7.67
CA ASP A 92 -7.60 5.19 -8.51
C ASP A 92 -7.05 6.52 -7.99
N GLY A 93 -6.24 6.49 -6.90
CA GLY A 93 -5.71 7.67 -6.22
C GLY A 93 -6.71 8.35 -5.29
N ALA A 94 -8.02 8.14 -5.45
CA ALA A 94 -9.10 8.68 -4.63
C ALA A 94 -9.01 10.21 -4.38
N LEU A 95 -8.64 10.98 -5.40
CA LEU A 95 -8.62 12.44 -5.32
C LEU A 95 -10.05 12.99 -5.28
N PHE A 96 -10.23 14.10 -4.59
CA PHE A 96 -11.48 14.85 -4.62
C PHE A 96 -11.57 15.63 -5.93
N ASP A 97 -12.50 15.27 -6.80
CA ASP A 97 -12.67 15.88 -8.12
C ASP A 97 -13.07 17.36 -8.07
N SER A 98 -13.69 17.79 -6.97
CA SER A 98 -14.07 19.18 -6.71
C SER A 98 -12.92 20.07 -6.22
N LEU A 99 -11.77 19.49 -5.87
CA LEU A 99 -10.60 20.19 -5.37
C LEU A 99 -9.46 20.17 -6.40
N ASN A 100 -8.72 21.28 -6.51
CA ASN A 100 -7.50 21.30 -7.30
C ASN A 100 -6.38 20.47 -6.64
N VAL A 101 -5.21 20.37 -7.29
CA VAL A 101 -4.05 19.63 -6.78
C VAL A 101 -3.61 20.14 -5.42
N TYR A 102 -3.48 21.49 -5.27
CA TYR A 102 -3.07 22.08 -4.00
C TYR A 102 -4.02 21.70 -2.86
N ASP A 103 -5.31 21.88 -3.06
CA ASP A 103 -6.31 21.61 -2.02
C ASP A 103 -6.47 20.12 -1.70
N ASN A 104 -6.31 19.23 -2.70
CA ASN A 104 -6.23 17.79 -2.47
C ASN A 104 -5.06 17.42 -1.54
N VAL A 105 -3.89 18.01 -1.77
CA VAL A 105 -2.69 17.74 -0.96
C VAL A 105 -2.80 18.41 0.41
N ALA A 106 -3.35 19.63 0.50
CA ALA A 106 -3.53 20.36 1.76
C ALA A 106 -4.59 19.73 2.67
N PHE A 107 -5.53 18.97 2.12
CA PHE A 107 -6.70 18.46 2.82
C PHE A 107 -6.38 17.77 4.15
N PRO A 108 -5.43 16.81 4.24
CA PRO A 108 -5.13 16.14 5.52
C PRO A 108 -4.62 17.09 6.60
N LEU A 109 -3.85 18.11 6.25
CA LEU A 109 -3.35 19.08 7.23
C LEU A 109 -4.49 19.90 7.84
N ARG A 110 -5.42 20.35 6.98
CA ARG A 110 -6.60 21.14 7.42
C ARG A 110 -7.53 20.30 8.28
N GLU A 111 -7.79 19.04 7.90
CA GLU A 111 -8.57 18.09 8.70
C GLU A 111 -7.92 17.79 10.06
N HIS A 112 -6.59 17.80 10.14
CA HIS A 112 -5.87 17.66 11.41
C HIS A 112 -5.77 18.96 12.20
N GLY A 113 -6.43 20.05 11.74
CA GLY A 113 -6.55 21.30 12.49
C GLY A 113 -5.44 22.32 12.24
N GLU A 114 -4.58 22.11 11.22
CA GLU A 114 -3.59 23.13 10.84
C GLU A 114 -4.30 24.34 10.22
N LYS A 115 -4.14 25.51 10.87
CA LYS A 115 -4.78 26.77 10.46
C LYS A 115 -3.80 27.78 9.87
N ASN A 116 -2.50 27.53 9.99
CA ASN A 116 -1.49 28.43 9.46
C ASN A 116 -1.31 28.20 7.96
N GLU A 117 -1.93 29.01 7.14
CA GLU A 117 -1.86 28.90 5.67
C GLU A 117 -0.43 29.03 5.10
N LYS A 118 0.49 29.70 5.79
CA LYS A 118 1.90 29.74 5.40
C LYS A 118 2.52 28.33 5.54
N THR A 119 2.33 27.71 6.70
CA THR A 119 2.79 26.34 6.98
C THR A 119 2.17 25.33 6.01
N VAL A 120 0.85 25.44 5.74
CA VAL A 120 0.15 24.58 4.78
C VAL A 120 0.80 24.71 3.40
N ARG A 121 1.03 25.94 2.92
CA ARG A 121 1.62 26.20 1.61
C ARG A 121 3.03 25.62 1.49
N GLU A 122 3.89 25.84 2.48
CA GLU A 122 5.25 25.31 2.50
C GLU A 122 5.23 23.77 2.39
N LYS A 123 4.45 23.10 3.24
CA LYS A 123 4.34 21.64 3.24
C LYS A 123 3.75 21.09 1.94
N VAL A 124 2.74 21.75 1.36
CA VAL A 124 2.17 21.34 0.07
C VAL A 124 3.22 21.39 -1.04
N HIS A 125 3.98 22.50 -1.13
CA HIS A 125 5.02 22.63 -2.15
C HIS A 125 6.13 21.60 -1.95
N GLU A 126 6.55 21.31 -0.72
CA GLU A 126 7.51 20.26 -0.41
C GLU A 126 7.00 18.88 -0.84
N ALA A 127 5.76 18.53 -0.48
CA ALA A 127 5.17 17.26 -0.86
C ALA A 127 5.03 17.12 -2.39
N LEU A 128 4.60 18.17 -3.10
CA LEU A 128 4.51 18.17 -4.55
C LEU A 128 5.90 18.05 -5.22
N ALA A 129 6.92 18.68 -4.65
CA ALA A 129 8.29 18.54 -5.16
C ALA A 129 8.80 17.10 -5.01
N LEU A 130 8.56 16.45 -3.88
CA LEU A 130 8.95 15.06 -3.62
C LEU A 130 8.35 14.08 -4.65
N VAL A 131 7.18 14.37 -5.20
CA VAL A 131 6.52 13.51 -6.20
C VAL A 131 6.66 14.02 -7.63
N ASN A 132 7.51 15.04 -7.89
CA ASN A 132 7.73 15.70 -9.20
C ASN A 132 6.43 16.29 -9.79
N MET A 133 5.65 16.99 -8.95
CA MET A 133 4.42 17.68 -9.35
C MET A 133 4.44 19.18 -9.10
N SER A 134 5.61 19.80 -8.90
CA SER A 134 5.77 21.24 -8.76
C SER A 134 5.18 21.98 -9.98
N GLY A 135 4.52 23.12 -9.73
CA GLY A 135 3.91 23.94 -10.76
C GLY A 135 2.58 23.42 -11.32
N HIS A 136 2.02 22.37 -10.71
CA HIS A 136 0.71 21.82 -11.11
C HIS A 136 -0.40 22.13 -10.10
N ASP A 137 -0.16 22.99 -9.13
CA ASP A 137 -1.00 23.31 -7.96
C ASP A 137 -2.46 23.62 -8.32
N ARG A 138 -2.69 24.36 -9.41
CA ARG A 138 -4.02 24.83 -9.84
C ARG A 138 -4.77 23.86 -10.74
N LYS A 139 -4.15 22.74 -11.16
CA LYS A 139 -4.82 21.77 -12.02
C LYS A 139 -5.91 21.04 -11.25
N MET A 140 -7.01 20.74 -11.95
CA MET A 140 -8.05 19.86 -11.45
C MET A 140 -7.72 18.39 -11.75
N PRO A 141 -8.16 17.40 -10.97
CA PRO A 141 -7.91 15.97 -11.19
C PRO A 141 -8.27 15.49 -12.60
N VAL A 142 -9.34 16.01 -13.20
CA VAL A 142 -9.78 15.67 -14.56
C VAL A 142 -8.72 16.04 -15.62
N ASN A 143 -7.86 17.02 -15.35
CA ASN A 143 -6.79 17.47 -16.25
C ASN A 143 -5.44 16.79 -15.99
N LEU A 144 -5.42 15.73 -15.19
CA LEU A 144 -4.21 14.96 -14.85
C LEU A 144 -4.21 13.63 -15.60
N SER A 145 -3.03 13.21 -16.09
CA SER A 145 -2.84 11.83 -16.54
C SER A 145 -2.93 10.84 -15.39
N GLY A 146 -3.10 9.55 -15.67
CA GLY A 146 -3.14 8.50 -14.63
C GLY A 146 -1.94 8.55 -13.69
N GLY A 147 -0.72 8.64 -14.24
CA GLY A 147 0.50 8.77 -13.45
C GLY A 147 0.56 10.05 -12.62
N MET A 148 0.09 11.18 -13.16
CA MET A 148 0.00 12.44 -12.40
C MET A 148 -1.00 12.31 -11.24
N ARG A 149 -2.16 11.69 -11.45
CA ARG A 149 -3.13 11.44 -10.36
C ARG A 149 -2.52 10.62 -9.23
N LYS A 150 -1.78 9.54 -9.56
CA LYS A 150 -1.06 8.72 -8.56
C LYS A 150 -0.03 9.55 -7.78
N ARG A 151 0.75 10.40 -8.46
CA ARG A 151 1.73 11.28 -7.81
C ARG A 151 1.09 12.29 -6.86
N VAL A 152 0.00 12.95 -7.27
CA VAL A 152 -0.74 13.87 -6.40
C VAL A 152 -1.34 13.13 -5.20
N ALA A 153 -1.91 11.94 -5.41
CA ALA A 153 -2.42 11.11 -4.32
C ALA A 153 -1.30 10.72 -3.33
N LEU A 154 -0.10 10.39 -3.83
CA LEU A 154 1.07 10.16 -2.97
C LEU A 154 1.51 11.43 -2.21
N ALA A 155 1.51 12.61 -2.86
CA ALA A 155 1.79 13.87 -2.16
C ALA A 155 0.81 14.09 -1.00
N ARG A 156 -0.48 13.80 -1.20
CA ARG A 156 -1.51 13.86 -0.15
C ARG A 156 -1.26 12.87 0.98
N VAL A 157 -0.72 11.68 0.68
CA VAL A 157 -0.37 10.67 1.70
C VAL A 157 0.82 11.13 2.55
N ILE A 158 1.86 11.67 1.91
CA ILE A 158 3.13 11.99 2.59
C ILE A 158 3.18 13.38 3.23
N ILE A 159 2.17 14.24 3.01
CA ILE A 159 2.16 15.60 3.58
C ILE A 159 2.15 15.61 5.12
N SER A 160 1.56 14.57 5.71
CA SER A 160 1.70 14.20 7.12
C SER A 160 2.56 12.93 7.17
N PRO A 161 3.84 13.01 7.53
CA PRO A 161 4.78 11.89 7.40
C PRO A 161 4.26 10.62 8.09
N PRO A 162 3.89 9.56 7.34
CA PRO A 162 3.46 8.30 7.92
C PRO A 162 4.66 7.42 8.31
N GLN A 163 4.45 6.42 9.17
CA GLN A 163 5.41 5.35 9.41
C GLN A 163 5.28 4.23 8.37
N VAL A 164 4.05 4.02 7.86
CA VAL A 164 3.71 2.99 6.89
C VAL A 164 2.95 3.59 5.72
N ILE A 165 3.28 3.19 4.50
CA ILE A 165 2.47 3.52 3.32
C ILE A 165 1.96 2.21 2.70
N LEU A 166 0.64 2.13 2.58
CA LEU A 166 -0.07 1.06 1.89
C LEU A 166 -0.32 1.48 0.44
N TYR A 167 0.03 0.62 -0.52
CA TYR A 167 -0.16 0.87 -1.93
C TYR A 167 -1.08 -0.21 -2.52
N ASP A 168 -2.26 0.20 -2.97
CA ASP A 168 -3.21 -0.69 -3.62
C ASP A 168 -3.08 -0.56 -5.14
N GLU A 169 -2.45 -1.55 -5.79
CA GLU A 169 -2.20 -1.62 -7.24
C GLU A 169 -1.66 -0.28 -7.80
N PRO A 170 -0.49 0.20 -7.34
CA PRO A 170 -0.03 1.56 -7.64
C PRO A 170 0.24 1.82 -9.12
N THR A 171 0.54 0.79 -9.90
CA THR A 171 0.88 0.85 -11.33
C THR A 171 -0.24 0.39 -12.25
N ALA A 172 -1.37 -0.07 -11.70
CA ALA A 172 -2.49 -0.56 -12.50
C ALA A 172 -3.02 0.50 -13.47
N GLY A 173 -3.23 0.09 -14.73
CA GLY A 173 -3.75 0.95 -15.79
C GLY A 173 -2.77 1.99 -16.33
N LEU A 174 -1.48 1.89 -15.99
CA LEU A 174 -0.43 2.75 -16.50
C LEU A 174 0.41 2.01 -17.57
N ASP A 175 0.98 2.76 -18.50
CA ASP A 175 1.97 2.20 -19.42
C ASP A 175 3.28 1.82 -18.70
N PRO A 176 4.14 0.96 -19.29
CA PRO A 176 5.35 0.46 -18.63
C PRO A 176 6.33 1.55 -18.19
N ILE A 177 6.45 2.65 -18.95
CA ILE A 177 7.39 3.75 -18.63
C ILE A 177 6.90 4.51 -17.40
N VAL A 178 5.61 4.83 -17.37
CA VAL A 178 4.99 5.51 -16.23
C VAL A 178 4.97 4.59 -15.00
N SER A 179 4.72 3.29 -15.18
CA SER A 179 4.79 2.28 -14.10
C SER A 179 6.18 2.23 -13.45
N ASP A 180 7.26 2.14 -14.24
CA ASP A 180 8.63 2.20 -13.71
C ASP A 180 8.90 3.52 -12.97
N SER A 181 8.38 4.63 -13.47
CA SER A 181 8.49 5.94 -12.84
C SER A 181 7.79 6.00 -11.46
N ILE A 182 6.63 5.33 -11.29
CA ILE A 182 5.94 5.20 -10.00
C ILE A 182 6.71 4.26 -9.07
N ASN A 183 7.22 3.13 -9.57
CA ASN A 183 8.04 2.20 -8.80
C ASN A 183 9.30 2.88 -8.24
N ARG A 184 10.01 3.66 -9.06
CA ARG A 184 11.15 4.48 -8.60
C ARG A 184 10.74 5.52 -7.55
N LEU A 185 9.55 6.10 -7.67
CA LEU A 185 9.03 7.04 -6.68
C LEU A 185 8.77 6.34 -5.35
N ILE A 186 8.17 5.15 -5.35
CA ILE A 186 7.96 4.33 -4.14
C ILE A 186 9.29 4.07 -3.43
N LEU A 187 10.31 3.58 -4.15
CA LEU A 187 11.65 3.35 -3.59
C LEU A 187 12.30 4.61 -3.03
N ARG A 188 12.15 5.73 -3.73
CA ARG A 188 12.69 7.02 -3.29
C ARG A 188 12.02 7.49 -2.00
N LEU A 189 10.69 7.41 -1.92
CA LEU A 189 9.93 7.81 -0.74
C LEU A 189 10.26 6.90 0.45
N GLN A 190 10.35 5.58 0.25
CA GLN A 190 10.76 4.64 1.28
C GLN A 190 12.11 5.05 1.90
N LYS A 191 13.11 5.36 1.06
CA LYS A 191 14.45 5.74 1.53
C LYS A 191 14.48 7.15 2.17
N GLN A 192 13.86 8.15 1.53
CA GLN A 192 13.92 9.54 2.00
C GLN A 192 13.12 9.77 3.27
N LEU A 193 12.01 9.07 3.43
CA LEU A 193 11.12 9.21 4.58
C LEU A 193 11.34 8.12 5.64
N SER A 194 12.20 7.12 5.34
CA SER A 194 12.43 5.94 6.20
C SER A 194 11.13 5.23 6.56
N VAL A 195 10.20 5.13 5.61
CA VAL A 195 8.89 4.50 5.81
C VAL A 195 8.90 3.02 5.48
N THR A 196 8.02 2.26 6.11
CA THR A 196 7.71 0.89 5.72
C THR A 196 6.67 0.90 4.61
N SER A 197 6.85 0.11 3.56
CA SER A 197 5.93 0.06 2.42
C SER A 197 5.28 -1.32 2.31
N ILE A 198 3.96 -1.35 2.14
CA ILE A 198 3.21 -2.56 1.81
C ILE A 198 2.55 -2.32 0.45
N VAL A 199 2.99 -3.05 -0.56
CA VAL A 199 2.49 -2.91 -1.93
C VAL A 199 1.72 -4.16 -2.30
N VAL A 200 0.44 -4.04 -2.62
CA VAL A 200 -0.31 -5.15 -3.20
C VAL A 200 -0.37 -4.98 -4.70
N THR A 201 -0.02 -6.04 -5.43
CA THR A 201 -0.03 -6.05 -6.88
C THR A 201 -0.12 -7.48 -7.44
N HIS A 202 -0.44 -7.60 -8.71
CA HIS A 202 -0.29 -8.82 -9.50
C HIS A 202 0.86 -8.69 -10.54
N ASP A 203 1.54 -7.53 -10.58
CA ASP A 203 2.59 -7.23 -11.55
C ASP A 203 3.97 -7.65 -11.03
N MET A 204 4.53 -8.71 -11.65
CA MET A 204 5.87 -9.21 -11.35
C MET A 204 6.98 -8.22 -11.69
N THR A 205 6.78 -7.35 -12.69
CA THR A 205 7.76 -6.32 -13.05
C THR A 205 7.92 -5.32 -11.92
N SER A 206 6.82 -4.83 -11.36
CA SER A 206 6.82 -3.97 -10.19
C SER A 206 7.42 -4.69 -8.97
N CYS A 207 7.02 -5.95 -8.71
CA CYS A 207 7.55 -6.75 -7.61
C CYS A 207 9.08 -6.84 -7.68
N ASN A 208 9.62 -7.28 -8.81
CA ASN A 208 11.08 -7.39 -9.03
C ASN A 208 11.83 -6.06 -8.87
N ARG A 209 11.13 -4.93 -9.05
CA ARG A 209 11.72 -3.59 -8.98
C ARG A 209 11.83 -3.05 -7.57
N ILE A 210 10.81 -3.34 -6.71
CA ILE A 210 10.65 -2.62 -5.44
C ILE A 210 10.71 -3.50 -4.19
N ALA A 211 10.55 -4.83 -4.31
CA ALA A 211 10.41 -5.69 -3.15
C ALA A 211 11.75 -5.93 -2.43
N ASP A 212 11.76 -5.74 -1.12
CA ASP A 212 12.75 -6.31 -0.22
C ASP A 212 12.31 -7.73 0.19
N ARG A 213 11.00 -7.90 0.43
CA ARG A 213 10.36 -9.16 0.79
C ARG A 213 9.05 -9.35 0.02
N VAL A 214 8.72 -10.60 -0.27
CA VAL A 214 7.54 -10.98 -1.05
C VAL A 214 6.70 -11.96 -0.26
N ALA A 215 5.39 -11.78 -0.31
CA ALA A 215 4.41 -12.78 0.10
C ALA A 215 3.47 -13.07 -1.08
N LEU A 216 3.02 -14.33 -1.22
CA LEU A 216 1.98 -14.71 -2.19
C LEU A 216 0.71 -15.07 -1.44
N LEU A 217 -0.36 -14.34 -1.73
CA LEU A 217 -1.72 -14.66 -1.30
C LEU A 217 -2.38 -15.54 -2.37
N ASN A 218 -2.62 -16.80 -2.01
CA ASN A 218 -3.34 -17.73 -2.83
C ASN A 218 -4.51 -18.34 -2.04
N GLU A 219 -5.71 -18.36 -2.59
CA GLU A 219 -6.94 -18.90 -1.99
C GLU A 219 -7.20 -18.45 -0.54
N GLY A 220 -6.90 -17.18 -0.24
CA GLY A 220 -7.09 -16.59 1.09
C GLY A 220 -6.03 -16.95 2.14
N ARG A 221 -4.98 -17.68 1.75
CA ARG A 221 -3.86 -18.09 2.61
C ARG A 221 -2.55 -17.51 2.14
N ARG A 222 -1.58 -17.34 3.05
CA ARG A 222 -0.20 -17.05 2.67
C ARG A 222 0.45 -18.34 2.15
N HIS A 223 0.65 -18.39 0.83
CA HIS A 223 1.26 -19.54 0.18
C HIS A 223 2.80 -19.46 0.15
N PHE A 224 3.33 -18.26 -0.03
CA PHE A 224 4.78 -17.99 0.00
C PHE A 224 5.09 -16.78 0.88
N TYR A 225 6.30 -16.78 1.47
CA TYR A 225 6.87 -15.63 2.17
C TYR A 225 8.39 -15.77 2.20
N GLY A 226 9.12 -14.82 1.63
CA GLY A 226 10.57 -14.84 1.53
C GLY A 226 11.13 -13.60 0.85
N THR A 227 12.38 -13.63 0.51
CA THR A 227 13.08 -12.62 -0.30
C THR A 227 12.74 -12.79 -1.79
N LEU A 228 13.16 -11.82 -2.63
CA LEU A 228 13.08 -11.97 -4.08
C LEU A 228 13.90 -13.16 -4.59
N ASP A 229 15.04 -13.46 -3.96
CA ASP A 229 15.88 -14.59 -4.36
C ASP A 229 15.22 -15.91 -3.98
N ASP A 230 14.61 -16.02 -2.79
CA ASP A 230 13.79 -17.17 -2.41
C ASP A 230 12.63 -17.39 -3.41
N LEU A 231 11.99 -16.29 -3.88
CA LEU A 231 10.92 -16.38 -4.87
C LEU A 231 11.40 -16.91 -6.23
N ARG A 232 12.61 -16.57 -6.63
CA ARG A 232 13.22 -17.03 -7.90
C ARG A 232 13.67 -18.47 -7.83
N GLU A 233 14.15 -18.93 -6.68
CA GLU A 233 14.72 -20.26 -6.46
C GLU A 233 13.67 -21.32 -6.10
N THR A 234 12.48 -20.90 -5.64
CA THR A 234 11.43 -21.85 -5.24
C THR A 234 11.01 -22.77 -6.38
N GLN A 235 10.80 -24.04 -6.05
CA GLN A 235 10.26 -25.05 -6.96
C GLN A 235 8.77 -25.33 -6.70
N ASP A 236 8.13 -24.55 -5.83
CA ASP A 236 6.70 -24.69 -5.55
C ASP A 236 5.89 -24.40 -6.82
N PRO A 237 5.08 -25.34 -7.33
CA PRO A 237 4.36 -25.20 -8.59
C PRO A 237 3.44 -23.96 -8.60
N ILE A 238 2.68 -23.72 -7.52
CA ILE A 238 1.74 -22.60 -7.43
C ILE A 238 2.48 -21.26 -7.53
N VAL A 239 3.64 -21.16 -6.88
CA VAL A 239 4.47 -19.95 -6.94
C VAL A 239 5.04 -19.78 -8.34
N ARG A 240 5.55 -20.88 -8.94
CA ARG A 240 6.12 -20.85 -10.30
C ARG A 240 5.07 -20.46 -11.34
N ASP A 241 3.88 -21.05 -11.30
CA ASP A 241 2.79 -20.72 -12.22
C ASP A 241 2.38 -19.25 -12.14
N PHE A 242 2.33 -18.71 -10.91
CA PHE A 242 2.07 -17.28 -10.73
C PHE A 242 3.19 -16.40 -11.29
N VAL A 243 4.46 -16.74 -11.02
CA VAL A 243 5.64 -15.98 -11.49
C VAL A 243 5.79 -16.05 -13.01
N ASP A 244 5.54 -17.22 -13.61
CA ASP A 244 5.67 -17.48 -15.04
C ASP A 244 4.41 -17.05 -15.83
N GLY A 245 3.33 -16.65 -15.12
CA GLY A 245 2.07 -16.24 -15.74
C GLY A 245 1.30 -17.37 -16.40
N ARG A 246 1.47 -18.62 -15.91
CA ARG A 246 0.75 -19.78 -16.42
C ARG A 246 -0.67 -19.82 -15.84
N SER A 247 -1.65 -20.20 -16.65
CA SER A 247 -3.01 -20.47 -16.19
C SER A 247 -3.15 -21.92 -15.76
N GLU A 248 -4.07 -22.20 -14.82
CA GLU A 248 -4.40 -23.57 -14.39
C GLU A 248 -5.05 -24.40 -15.51
N ASP A 249 -5.42 -23.77 -16.64
CA ASP A 249 -6.10 -24.42 -17.79
C ASP A 249 -5.11 -24.95 -18.86
N ASP A 250 -3.80 -24.83 -18.65
CA ASP A 250 -2.78 -25.27 -19.63
C ASP A 250 -2.32 -26.74 -19.42
N GLU A 251 -3.00 -27.53 -18.58
CA GLU A 251 -2.79 -28.97 -18.46
C GLU A 251 -3.88 -29.74 -19.23
N ASP A 252 -3.76 -29.83 -20.58
CA ASP A 252 -4.40 -30.83 -21.45
C ASP A 252 -3.38 -31.47 -22.42
#